data_0d888a04c6ac6204902750e5137d051f
#
_entry.id   0d888a04c6ac6204902750e5137d051f
#
_cell.length_a   1.000
_cell.length_b   1.000
_cell.length_c   1.000
_cell.angle_alpha   90.00
_cell.angle_beta   90.00
_cell.angle_gamma   90.00
#
_symmetry.space_group_name_H-M   'P 1'
#
loop_
_entity.id
_entity.type
_entity.pdbx_description
1 polymer ?
#
loop_
_entity_poly.entity_id
_entity_poly.type
_entity_poly.pdbx_seq_one_letter_code
_entity_poly.pdbx_strand_id
1 'polypeptide(L)'
;IHNCRKAEWEVGIWEKSFQVGGINMARPQKEGLDYFPLDVDIDQDDKIALIEARYGIVGFGVVIRLFMKVYKRSYFYEWTEKEQLLFSRRVNVDIKVINEIIKDCLKWEIFDKSMYEKHRVLTSRGIQRRYLKAADRRQSVQIRSAHILLGDDEVNAYKNIVIVDNNLSPN
;
A
#
# COMPACT_ATOMS: atom_id res chain seq x y z
N ILE A 1 40.52 -37.65 34.71
CA ILE A 1 41.46 -36.50 34.82
C ILE A 1 41.35 -35.71 33.52
N HIS A 2 40.46 -34.77 33.41
CA HIS A 2 40.63 -33.53 32.67
C HIS A 2 39.52 -32.58 33.05
N ASN A 3 39.95 -31.60 33.76
CA ASN A 3 39.19 -30.47 34.28
C ASN A 3 38.84 -29.52 33.11
N CYS A 4 37.61 -29.39 32.75
CA CYS A 4 37.16 -28.40 31.78
C CYS A 4 36.47 -27.27 32.54
N ARG A 5 37.21 -26.19 32.72
CA ARG A 5 36.76 -24.96 33.36
C ARG A 5 35.65 -24.33 32.57
N LYS A 6 34.51 -24.09 33.22
CA LYS A 6 33.42 -23.23 32.73
C LYS A 6 33.99 -21.82 32.55
N ALA A 7 33.97 -21.33 31.34
CA ALA A 7 34.14 -19.90 31.05
C ALA A 7 32.83 -19.19 31.39
N GLU A 8 32.82 -18.48 32.49
CA GLU A 8 31.79 -17.51 32.84
C GLU A 8 31.94 -16.32 31.88
N TRP A 9 30.95 -16.16 30.96
CA TRP A 9 30.84 -14.94 30.18
C TRP A 9 30.13 -13.90 31.04
N GLU A 10 30.90 -12.96 31.55
CA GLU A 10 30.40 -11.76 32.21
C GLU A 10 29.51 -10.98 31.22
N VAL A 11 28.19 -11.00 31.48
CA VAL A 11 27.25 -10.06 30.94
C VAL A 11 27.39 -8.77 31.72
N GLY A 12 28.35 -7.98 31.33
CA GLY A 12 28.63 -6.71 31.96
C GLY A 12 28.88 -5.62 30.92
N ILE A 13 28.07 -4.58 31.01
CA ILE A 13 28.36 -3.23 30.52
C ILE A 13 28.09 -2.96 29.02
N TRP A 14 26.81 -2.87 28.63
CA TRP A 14 26.40 -1.98 27.56
C TRP A 14 25.15 -1.15 27.91
N GLU A 15 24.93 -0.87 29.19
CA GLU A 15 24.07 0.22 29.63
C GLU A 15 24.87 1.48 29.88
N LYS A 16 25.39 2.09 28.82
CA LYS A 16 25.68 3.53 28.83
C LYS A 16 24.63 4.22 28.01
N SER A 17 23.63 4.73 28.73
CA SER A 17 22.72 5.77 28.30
C SER A 17 23.48 6.90 27.59
N PHE A 18 23.41 6.90 26.24
CA PHE A 18 23.68 8.10 25.47
C PHE A 18 22.43 8.97 25.52
N GLN A 19 22.29 9.77 26.56
CA GLN A 19 21.45 10.97 26.51
C GLN A 19 22.21 12.01 25.71
N VAL A 20 21.97 12.01 24.39
CA VAL A 20 22.29 13.15 23.54
C VAL A 20 20.95 13.75 23.11
N GLY A 21 20.75 14.98 23.53
CA GLY A 21 19.71 15.96 23.20
C GLY A 21 18.49 15.49 22.42
N GLY A 22 17.32 15.61 23.03
CA GLY A 22 15.97 15.26 22.59
C GLY A 22 15.61 15.40 21.11
N ILE A 23 16.07 14.50 20.27
CA ILE A 23 15.43 14.19 19.02
C ILE A 23 14.66 12.90 19.29
N ASN A 24 13.39 13.07 19.58
CA ASN A 24 12.44 11.95 19.63
C ASN A 24 12.33 11.40 18.21
N MET A 25 13.23 10.49 17.84
CA MET A 25 13.18 9.77 16.57
C MET A 25 12.00 8.81 16.67
N ALA A 26 10.82 9.34 16.50
CA ALA A 26 9.61 8.53 16.33
C ALA A 26 9.90 7.51 15.23
N ARG A 27 9.78 6.22 15.56
CA ARG A 27 9.99 5.12 14.62
C ARG A 27 9.16 5.40 13.37
N PRO A 28 9.73 5.37 12.15
CA PRO A 28 8.99 5.64 10.94
C PRO A 28 7.73 4.79 10.92
N GLN A 29 6.57 5.43 10.81
CA GLN A 29 5.31 4.69 10.79
C GLN A 29 5.23 3.88 9.51
N LYS A 30 4.89 2.60 9.65
CA LYS A 30 4.68 1.72 8.51
C LYS A 30 3.42 2.13 7.78
N GLU A 31 3.54 2.68 6.58
CA GLU A 31 2.40 3.13 5.78
C GLU A 31 1.60 1.96 5.18
N GLY A 32 2.27 1.00 4.55
CA GLY A 32 1.63 -0.12 3.86
C GLY A 32 1.11 -1.22 4.77
N LEU A 33 0.34 -2.17 4.20
CA LEU A 33 -0.14 -3.37 4.87
C LEU A 33 0.77 -4.57 4.57
N ASP A 34 0.88 -5.51 5.51
CA ASP A 34 1.55 -6.81 5.30
C ASP A 34 0.63 -7.81 4.59
N TYR A 35 -0.67 -7.69 4.85
CA TYR A 35 -1.74 -8.43 4.22
C TYR A 35 -2.93 -7.49 4.02
N PHE A 36 -3.76 -7.78 3.03
CA PHE A 36 -5.01 -7.05 2.79
C PHE A 36 -6.17 -8.04 2.64
N PRO A 37 -7.38 -7.64 3.07
CA PRO A 37 -8.56 -8.49 2.88
C PRO A 37 -8.90 -8.57 1.38
N LEU A 38 -9.06 -9.80 0.91
CA LEU A 38 -9.57 -10.13 -0.41
C LEU A 38 -10.79 -11.02 -0.21
N ASP A 39 -11.92 -10.62 -0.77
CA ASP A 39 -13.14 -11.41 -0.67
C ASP A 39 -12.95 -12.75 -1.41
N VAL A 40 -13.45 -13.85 -0.84
CA VAL A 40 -13.24 -15.19 -1.40
C VAL A 40 -13.97 -15.41 -2.72
N ASP A 41 -14.99 -14.61 -2.98
CA ASP A 41 -15.84 -14.56 -4.18
C ASP A 41 -15.50 -13.39 -5.11
N ILE A 42 -14.30 -12.85 -5.03
CA ILE A 42 -13.84 -11.72 -5.86
C ILE A 42 -13.94 -12.00 -7.36
N ASP A 43 -13.85 -13.25 -7.76
CA ASP A 43 -14.03 -13.70 -9.14
C ASP A 43 -15.47 -13.54 -9.66
N GLN A 44 -16.44 -13.40 -8.74
CA GLN A 44 -17.85 -13.14 -9.04
C GLN A 44 -18.19 -11.64 -9.07
N ASP A 45 -17.26 -10.76 -8.68
CA ASP A 45 -17.42 -9.33 -8.88
C ASP A 45 -17.46 -9.00 -10.37
N ASP A 46 -18.56 -8.39 -10.83
CA ASP A 46 -18.80 -8.11 -12.26
C ASP A 46 -17.63 -7.38 -12.92
N LYS A 47 -16.97 -6.47 -12.22
CA LYS A 47 -15.85 -5.69 -12.75
C LYS A 47 -14.61 -6.57 -12.96
N ILE A 48 -14.36 -7.47 -12.04
CA ILE A 48 -13.25 -8.43 -12.13
C ILE A 48 -13.55 -9.50 -13.18
N ALA A 49 -14.79 -10.00 -13.20
CA ALA A 49 -15.25 -10.97 -14.21
C ALA A 49 -15.12 -10.41 -15.64
N LEU A 50 -15.38 -9.12 -15.86
CA LEU A 50 -15.17 -8.46 -17.15
C LEU A 50 -13.70 -8.40 -17.58
N ILE A 51 -12.77 -8.17 -16.63
CA ILE A 51 -11.33 -8.25 -16.89
C ILE A 51 -10.94 -9.68 -17.25
N GLU A 52 -11.41 -10.66 -16.50
CA GLU A 52 -11.08 -12.06 -16.74
C GLU A 52 -11.68 -12.57 -18.05
N ALA A 53 -12.90 -12.17 -18.40
CA ALA A 53 -13.53 -12.51 -19.68
C ALA A 53 -12.70 -12.00 -20.88
N ARG A 54 -12.05 -10.84 -20.76
CA ARG A 54 -11.27 -10.23 -21.84
C ARG A 54 -9.83 -10.70 -21.93
N TYR A 55 -9.18 -10.90 -20.78
CA TYR A 55 -7.73 -11.18 -20.68
C TYR A 55 -7.42 -12.53 -20.06
N GLY A 56 -8.43 -13.32 -19.69
CA GLY A 56 -8.27 -14.59 -19.01
C GLY A 56 -7.66 -14.43 -17.62
N ILE A 57 -7.13 -15.52 -17.09
CA ILE A 57 -6.49 -15.56 -15.77
C ILE A 57 -5.30 -14.59 -15.65
N VAL A 58 -4.67 -14.21 -16.77
CA VAL A 58 -3.60 -13.21 -16.79
C VAL A 58 -4.13 -11.85 -16.37
N GLY A 59 -5.31 -11.44 -16.87
CA GLY A 59 -5.96 -10.20 -16.48
C GLY A 59 -6.30 -10.17 -15.00
N PHE A 60 -6.92 -11.23 -14.49
CA PHE A 60 -7.19 -11.41 -13.06
C PHE A 60 -5.90 -11.31 -12.24
N GLY A 61 -4.86 -12.06 -12.62
CA GLY A 61 -3.57 -12.04 -11.95
C GLY A 61 -2.91 -10.67 -11.91
N VAL A 62 -3.00 -9.89 -13.02
CA VAL A 62 -2.50 -8.52 -13.09
C VAL A 62 -3.23 -7.62 -12.09
N VAL A 63 -4.57 -7.68 -12.02
CA VAL A 63 -5.35 -6.86 -11.07
C VAL A 63 -5.00 -7.20 -9.63
N ILE A 64 -4.91 -8.48 -9.27
CA ILE A 64 -4.50 -8.89 -7.91
C ILE A 64 -3.10 -8.38 -7.57
N ARG A 65 -2.14 -8.47 -8.51
CA ARG A 65 -0.79 -7.93 -8.35
C ARG A 65 -0.77 -6.41 -8.18
N LEU A 66 -1.67 -5.69 -8.84
CA LEU A 66 -1.85 -4.25 -8.65
C LEU A 66 -2.39 -3.95 -7.24
N PHE A 67 -3.41 -4.66 -6.76
CA PHE A 67 -3.90 -4.52 -5.39
C PHE A 67 -2.79 -4.76 -4.36
N MET A 68 -1.96 -5.81 -4.54
CA MET A 68 -0.80 -6.04 -3.69
C MET A 68 0.16 -4.84 -3.67
N LYS A 69 0.36 -4.17 -4.81
CA LYS A 69 1.21 -2.97 -4.90
C LYS A 69 0.60 -1.78 -4.19
N VAL A 70 -0.68 -1.55 -4.38
CA VAL A 70 -1.42 -0.47 -3.71
C VAL A 70 -1.31 -0.65 -2.20
N TYR A 71 -1.75 -1.78 -1.66
CA TYR A 71 -1.79 -2.00 -0.20
C TYR A 71 -0.40 -2.13 0.44
N LYS A 72 0.61 -2.57 -0.31
CA LYS A 72 2.00 -2.57 0.17
C LYS A 72 2.54 -1.16 0.40
N ARG A 73 2.08 -0.17 -0.37
CA ARG A 73 2.46 1.24 -0.21
C ARG A 73 1.57 1.96 0.81
N SER A 74 0.25 1.92 0.62
CA SER A 74 -0.79 2.39 1.54
C SER A 74 -2.18 2.14 0.96
N TYR A 75 -2.84 3.15 0.41
CA TYR A 75 -4.18 3.12 -0.20
C TYR A 75 -4.17 3.60 -1.66
N PHE A 76 -3.02 3.94 -2.21
CA PHE A 76 -2.80 4.31 -3.61
C PHE A 76 -1.44 3.82 -4.10
N TYR A 77 -1.28 3.77 -5.42
CA TYR A 77 -0.04 3.40 -6.07
C TYR A 77 0.25 4.35 -7.23
N GLU A 78 1.39 5.01 -7.20
CA GLU A 78 1.84 5.88 -8.29
C GLU A 78 2.14 5.04 -9.53
N TRP A 79 1.47 5.38 -10.65
CA TRP A 79 1.58 4.65 -11.91
C TRP A 79 2.42 5.43 -12.92
N THR A 80 3.67 5.69 -12.53
CA THR A 80 4.66 6.35 -13.39
C THR A 80 5.20 5.39 -14.45
N GLU A 81 5.82 5.90 -15.51
CA GLU A 81 6.45 5.08 -16.55
C GLU A 81 7.45 4.07 -15.96
N LYS A 82 8.28 4.51 -15.02
CA LYS A 82 9.21 3.63 -14.29
C LYS A 82 8.48 2.47 -13.60
N GLU A 83 7.40 2.75 -12.89
CA GLU A 83 6.64 1.72 -12.19
C GLU A 83 5.92 0.76 -13.16
N GLN A 84 5.45 1.27 -14.30
CA GLN A 84 4.87 0.45 -15.38
C GLN A 84 5.88 -0.57 -15.91
N LEU A 85 7.09 -0.12 -16.28
CA LEU A 85 8.15 -0.99 -16.78
C LEU A 85 8.59 -2.03 -15.74
N LEU A 86 8.79 -1.61 -14.49
CA LEU A 86 9.15 -2.51 -13.41
C LEU A 86 8.05 -3.52 -13.09
N PHE A 87 6.79 -3.11 -13.17
CA PHE A 87 5.64 -3.98 -12.97
C PHE A 87 5.53 -5.01 -14.10
N SER A 88 5.58 -4.56 -15.38
CA SER A 88 5.57 -5.42 -16.57
C SER A 88 6.62 -6.53 -16.47
N ARG A 89 7.87 -6.17 -16.19
CA ARG A 89 8.94 -7.14 -15.99
C ARG A 89 8.65 -8.14 -14.87
N ARG A 90 8.09 -7.66 -13.76
CA ARG A 90 7.85 -8.50 -12.56
C ARG A 90 6.71 -9.49 -12.75
N VAL A 91 5.66 -9.12 -13.49
CA VAL A 91 4.53 -10.01 -13.78
C VAL A 91 4.73 -10.82 -15.06
N ASN A 92 5.80 -10.52 -15.82
CA ASN A 92 6.12 -11.13 -17.10
C ASN A 92 4.98 -11.01 -18.13
N VAL A 93 4.38 -9.83 -18.21
CA VAL A 93 3.32 -9.49 -19.16
C VAL A 93 3.73 -8.25 -19.93
N ASP A 94 3.51 -8.25 -21.25
CA ASP A 94 3.86 -7.13 -22.11
C ASP A 94 3.20 -5.83 -21.62
N ILE A 95 3.98 -4.72 -21.67
CA ILE A 95 3.52 -3.41 -21.19
C ILE A 95 2.29 -2.91 -21.94
N LYS A 96 2.12 -3.26 -23.21
CA LYS A 96 0.93 -2.87 -23.99
C LYS A 96 -0.31 -3.56 -23.46
N VAL A 97 -0.20 -4.86 -23.12
CA VAL A 97 -1.31 -5.62 -22.52
C VAL A 97 -1.66 -5.05 -21.14
N ILE A 98 -0.66 -4.73 -20.31
CA ILE A 98 -0.89 -4.09 -19.01
C ILE A 98 -1.62 -2.76 -19.18
N ASN A 99 -1.21 -1.93 -20.12
CA ASN A 99 -1.85 -0.64 -20.36
C ASN A 99 -3.31 -0.79 -20.83
N GLU A 100 -3.63 -1.81 -21.64
CA GLU A 100 -5.02 -2.11 -22.00
C GLU A 100 -5.82 -2.60 -20.79
N ILE A 101 -5.26 -3.46 -19.94
CA ILE A 101 -5.91 -3.88 -18.69
C ILE A 101 -6.18 -2.67 -17.79
N ILE A 102 -5.22 -1.74 -17.64
CA ILE A 102 -5.42 -0.52 -16.83
C ILE A 102 -6.55 0.33 -17.41
N LYS A 103 -6.61 0.51 -18.74
CA LYS A 103 -7.70 1.26 -19.38
C LYS A 103 -9.07 0.65 -19.06
N ASP A 104 -9.18 -0.67 -19.09
CA ASP A 104 -10.40 -1.36 -18.75
C ASP A 104 -10.70 -1.30 -17.24
N CYS A 105 -9.70 -1.38 -16.38
CA CYS A 105 -9.87 -1.16 -14.95
C CYS A 105 -10.41 0.24 -14.63
N LEU A 106 -9.99 1.26 -15.38
CA LEU A 106 -10.51 2.62 -15.26
C LEU A 106 -11.93 2.74 -15.83
N LYS A 107 -12.20 2.08 -16.97
CA LYS A 107 -13.52 2.07 -17.62
C LYS A 107 -14.58 1.41 -16.73
N TRP A 108 -14.24 0.33 -16.06
CA TRP A 108 -15.16 -0.42 -15.20
C TRP A 108 -15.01 -0.06 -13.72
N GLU A 109 -14.37 1.06 -13.42
CA GLU A 109 -14.28 1.64 -12.07
C GLU A 109 -13.67 0.71 -11.00
N ILE A 110 -12.74 -0.17 -11.40
CA ILE A 110 -11.87 -0.88 -10.45
C ILE A 110 -10.92 0.14 -9.81
N PHE A 111 -10.40 1.06 -10.63
CA PHE A 111 -9.66 2.25 -10.19
C PHE A 111 -10.41 3.51 -10.59
N ASP A 112 -10.25 4.56 -9.79
CA ASP A 112 -10.87 5.86 -10.04
C ASP A 112 -10.17 6.59 -11.19
N LYS A 113 -10.95 6.94 -12.20
CA LYS A 113 -10.47 7.60 -13.42
C LYS A 113 -9.95 9.01 -13.14
N SER A 114 -10.64 9.77 -12.27
CA SER A 114 -10.26 11.14 -11.94
C SER A 114 -8.91 11.19 -11.23
N MET A 115 -8.67 10.26 -10.28
CA MET A 115 -7.38 10.13 -9.60
C MET A 115 -6.26 9.75 -10.55
N TYR A 116 -6.54 8.85 -11.49
CA TYR A 116 -5.56 8.48 -12.50
C TYR A 116 -5.22 9.64 -13.45
N GLU A 117 -6.21 10.39 -13.92
CA GLU A 117 -6.01 11.50 -14.84
C GLU A 117 -5.28 12.69 -14.19
N LYS A 118 -5.64 13.04 -12.94
CA LYS A 118 -5.07 14.19 -12.23
C LYS A 118 -3.71 13.90 -11.59
N HIS A 119 -3.56 12.73 -11.01
CA HIS A 119 -2.40 12.42 -10.14
C HIS A 119 -1.58 11.23 -10.59
N ARG A 120 -1.99 10.52 -11.65
CA ARG A 120 -1.34 9.29 -12.11
C ARG A 120 -1.23 8.23 -11.01
N VAL A 121 -2.26 8.11 -10.17
CA VAL A 121 -2.33 7.12 -9.10
C VAL A 121 -3.46 6.13 -9.34
N LEU A 122 -3.22 4.87 -8.94
CA LEU A 122 -4.21 3.81 -8.92
C LEU A 122 -4.77 3.71 -7.51
N THR A 123 -6.02 4.06 -7.35
CA THR A 123 -6.80 3.96 -6.12
C THR A 123 -8.30 3.90 -6.44
N SER A 124 -9.11 3.59 -5.46
CA SER A 124 -10.58 3.71 -5.53
C SER A 124 -11.16 3.85 -4.12
N ARG A 125 -12.44 4.28 -4.03
CA ARG A 125 -13.14 4.35 -2.73
C ARG A 125 -13.11 3.01 -1.98
N GLY A 126 -13.33 1.90 -2.68
CA GLY A 126 -13.28 0.56 -2.10
C GLY A 126 -11.90 0.21 -1.53
N ILE A 127 -10.84 0.55 -2.25
CA ILE A 127 -9.45 0.37 -1.79
C ILE A 127 -9.22 1.19 -0.52
N GLN A 128 -9.62 2.46 -0.51
CA GLN A 128 -9.42 3.35 0.63
C GLN A 128 -10.18 2.86 1.88
N ARG A 129 -11.44 2.46 1.73
CA ARG A 129 -12.23 1.88 2.84
C ARG A 129 -11.57 0.64 3.43
N ARG A 130 -11.14 -0.30 2.57
CA ARG A 130 -10.45 -1.53 3.03
C ARG A 130 -9.15 -1.20 3.75
N TYR A 131 -8.37 -0.25 3.21
CA TYR A 131 -7.13 0.19 3.85
C TYR A 131 -7.38 0.78 5.23
N LEU A 132 -8.30 1.73 5.36
CA LEU A 132 -8.64 2.36 6.64
C LEU A 132 -9.12 1.33 7.67
N LYS A 133 -10.00 0.42 7.26
CA LYS A 133 -10.48 -0.66 8.12
C LYS A 133 -9.34 -1.57 8.60
N ALA A 134 -8.40 -1.90 7.72
CA ALA A 134 -7.23 -2.71 8.08
C ALA A 134 -6.23 -1.97 8.98
N ALA A 135 -6.17 -0.65 8.86
CA ALA A 135 -5.26 0.22 9.60
C ALA A 135 -5.88 0.83 10.88
N ASP A 136 -7.13 0.51 11.20
CA ASP A 136 -7.91 1.11 12.31
C ASP A 136 -7.22 0.96 13.68
N ARG A 137 -6.51 -0.14 13.90
CA ARG A 137 -5.78 -0.39 15.16
C ARG A 137 -4.41 0.30 15.24
N ARG A 138 -3.99 1.04 14.22
CA ARG A 138 -2.73 1.77 14.23
C ARG A 138 -2.84 3.02 15.09
N GLN A 139 -1.74 3.46 15.65
CA GLN A 139 -1.68 4.68 16.46
C GLN A 139 -2.03 5.92 15.64
N SER A 140 -1.55 6.01 14.41
CA SER A 140 -1.98 7.02 13.45
C SER A 140 -1.83 6.53 12.01
N VAL A 141 -2.63 7.11 11.10
CA VAL A 141 -2.65 6.81 9.68
C VAL A 141 -2.61 8.12 8.92
N GLN A 142 -1.56 8.35 8.16
CA GLN A 142 -1.45 9.56 7.34
C GLN A 142 -2.17 9.39 6.02
N ILE A 143 -3.00 10.35 5.66
CA ILE A 143 -3.71 10.40 4.39
C ILE A 143 -3.45 11.75 3.72
N ARG A 144 -3.06 11.71 2.44
CA ARG A 144 -2.86 12.90 1.64
C ARG A 144 -4.20 13.46 1.17
N SER A 145 -4.48 14.73 1.46
CA SER A 145 -5.72 15.41 1.05
C SER A 145 -5.96 15.30 -0.47
N ALA A 146 -4.91 15.41 -1.28
CA ALA A 146 -5.00 15.32 -2.74
C ALA A 146 -5.42 13.95 -3.29
N HIS A 147 -5.27 12.87 -2.52
CA HIS A 147 -5.53 11.50 -2.97
C HIS A 147 -6.75 10.86 -2.30
N ILE A 148 -7.48 11.60 -1.47
CA ILE A 148 -8.66 11.08 -0.79
C ILE A 148 -9.89 11.14 -1.68
N LEU A 149 -10.66 10.05 -1.70
CA LEU A 149 -11.93 9.90 -2.40
C LEU A 149 -13.11 9.77 -1.44
N LEU A 150 -12.82 9.51 -0.17
CA LEU A 150 -13.83 9.34 0.88
C LEU A 150 -14.35 10.70 1.34
N GLY A 151 -15.61 10.76 1.70
CA GLY A 151 -16.19 11.97 2.30
C GLY A 151 -15.74 12.15 3.75
N ASP A 152 -15.94 13.37 4.27
CA ASP A 152 -15.55 13.75 5.63
C ASP A 152 -16.18 12.83 6.69
N ASP A 153 -17.43 12.43 6.50
CA ASP A 153 -18.13 11.53 7.43
C ASP A 153 -17.45 10.15 7.50
N GLU A 154 -17.02 9.63 6.35
CA GLU A 154 -16.32 8.33 6.28
C GLU A 154 -14.93 8.41 6.91
N VAL A 155 -14.23 9.52 6.73
CA VAL A 155 -12.87 9.77 7.28
C VAL A 155 -12.96 9.98 8.79
N ASN A 156 -13.91 10.80 9.26
CA ASN A 156 -14.10 11.12 10.67
C ASN A 156 -14.58 9.94 11.51
N ALA A 157 -15.07 8.86 10.88
CA ALA A 157 -15.38 7.61 11.58
C ALA A 157 -14.12 6.95 12.19
N TYR A 158 -12.93 7.28 11.68
CA TYR A 158 -11.64 6.76 12.15
C TYR A 158 -10.89 7.81 12.97
N LYS A 159 -10.67 7.55 14.24
CA LYS A 159 -10.03 8.51 15.19
C LYS A 159 -8.53 8.68 15.00
N ASN A 160 -7.90 7.78 14.25
CA ASN A 160 -6.45 7.71 14.07
C ASN A 160 -5.96 8.30 12.74
N ILE A 161 -6.83 8.96 11.98
CA ILE A 161 -6.47 9.57 10.70
C ILE A 161 -5.88 10.95 10.91
N VAL A 162 -4.76 11.20 10.22
CA VAL A 162 -4.11 12.50 10.10
C VAL A 162 -4.06 12.88 8.62
N ILE A 163 -4.80 13.93 8.26
CA ILE A 163 -4.77 14.44 6.89
C ILE A 163 -3.51 15.30 6.74
N VAL A 164 -2.71 15.02 5.71
CA VAL A 164 -1.50 15.77 5.38
C VAL A 164 -1.66 16.44 4.03
N ASP A 165 -1.35 17.71 3.96
CA ASP A 165 -1.34 18.48 2.72
C ASP A 165 -0.01 18.31 1.99
N ASN A 166 -0.04 18.19 0.67
CA ASN A 166 1.14 17.96 -0.17
C ASN A 166 2.12 19.16 -0.25
N ASN A 167 1.92 20.21 0.54
CA ASN A 167 2.74 21.43 0.47
C ASN A 167 4.07 21.36 1.24
N LEU A 168 4.42 20.21 1.79
CA LEU A 168 5.73 20.00 2.41
C LEU A 168 6.53 19.00 1.58
N SER A 169 7.15 19.48 0.49
CA SER A 169 8.35 18.83 -0.03
C SER A 169 9.42 18.91 1.07
N PRO A 170 9.99 17.81 1.54
CA PRO A 170 11.19 17.91 2.35
C PRO A 170 12.32 18.48 1.48
N ASN A 171 12.88 19.60 1.90
CA ASN A 171 14.16 20.12 1.40
C ASN A 171 15.26 19.09 1.60
#